data_49b75c8bacad19dcaafdccb0184cecf0
#
_entry.id   49b75c8bacad19dcaafdccb0184cecf0
#
_cell.length_a   1.000
_cell.length_b   1.000
_cell.length_c   1.000
_cell.angle_alpha   90.00
_cell.angle_beta   90.00
_cell.angle_gamma   90.00
#
_symmetry.space_group_name_H-M   'P 1'
#
loop_
_entity.id
_entity.type
_entity.pdbx_description
1 polymer ?
#
loop_
_entity_poly.entity_id
_entity_poly.type
_entity_poly.pdbx_seq_one_letter_code
_entity_poly.pdbx_strand_id
1 'polypeptide(L)'
;MFNTSEIHCINPDCLRPYPQLWGHKFCSCCGAPLQLIDRYVPTARLGSGGFAQIYTVWDQKTQTEKVLKVLVEESPKARELFAQEAAVLSKLRHPGVPRVDPDGYFQRIWVHAKGQQTLPCLVMEKIHGQTLEEILYKQYPQGCPPELVLNWLSQAVEILHHLHQRNIIHRDIKPSNLMLRTPPSQRGEWESQLVLIDFGGAKQFGAANIGSQPRSTKLFSSGYSPPEQVLGGHVEPSADFYALARTMIELLTGKHPVDLEDPLTGELHWRSQRNVDPQLADLLDEMMQEEARSRPANTAILQRRLTQIVQALPNRVGTNTGSVTVAIANTKSSPILGFLSDFRKQIQNSVVNFAQSIVQIILFVFGAIAQVFRACLDTIWTMILTSIGAAAGTFSGYVLAYRTEWGKEFGELLSSQLSLLLGNSQSISGSEILLFAGAGFGTAWGIVTAGGYGQRRRFLVASLMGIFGYGFGWFILQLITPKEDGEGLVALILAAVSLLTLGLGLRSHHLVHAVVTAFGTALPFAFLLYVGLPPTIFNDFFSATHHWPELLWKIGFFGFVGVVVSFWLGVSHYLVVPGLRLLGWRY
;
A
#
# COMPACT_ATOMS: atom_id res chain seq x y z
N MET A 1 -32.34 1.44 28.87
CA MET A 1 -31.86 0.27 29.60
C MET A 1 -30.92 -0.50 28.72
N PHE A 2 -29.69 -0.70 29.17
CA PHE A 2 -28.65 -1.41 28.44
C PHE A 2 -29.03 -2.89 28.39
N ASN A 3 -29.26 -3.43 27.20
CA ASN A 3 -29.87 -4.78 27.04
C ASN A 3 -28.86 -5.82 26.56
N THR A 4 -27.60 -5.74 27.00
CA THR A 4 -26.59 -6.77 26.71
C THR A 4 -26.50 -7.73 27.88
N SER A 5 -26.96 -8.96 27.67
CA SER A 5 -26.82 -10.07 28.63
C SER A 5 -25.42 -10.70 28.61
N GLU A 6 -24.58 -10.31 27.69
CA GLU A 6 -23.30 -10.97 27.36
C GLU A 6 -22.14 -9.96 27.27
N ILE A 7 -20.96 -10.36 27.73
CA ILE A 7 -19.75 -9.56 27.78
C ILE A 7 -18.56 -10.31 27.17
N HIS A 8 -17.49 -9.62 26.88
CA HIS A 8 -16.33 -10.15 26.17
C HIS A 8 -15.09 -10.20 27.09
N CYS A 9 -14.36 -11.30 27.08
CA CYS A 9 -13.04 -11.38 27.69
C CYS A 9 -12.00 -10.74 26.76
N ILE A 10 -11.15 -9.85 27.31
CA ILE A 10 -10.10 -9.17 26.53
C ILE A 10 -8.74 -9.88 26.56
N ASN A 11 -8.64 -11.03 27.24
CA ASN A 11 -7.40 -11.82 27.22
C ASN A 11 -7.17 -12.39 25.82
N PRO A 12 -6.06 -12.03 25.12
CA PRO A 12 -5.79 -12.49 23.77
C PRO A 12 -5.64 -14.01 23.66
N ASP A 13 -5.21 -14.68 24.75
CA ASP A 13 -5.01 -16.14 24.80
C ASP A 13 -6.26 -16.91 25.26
N CYS A 14 -7.38 -16.22 25.43
CA CYS A 14 -8.61 -16.89 25.85
C CYS A 14 -9.22 -17.71 24.72
N LEU A 15 -9.36 -19.03 24.94
CA LEU A 15 -9.93 -19.95 23.93
C LEU A 15 -11.43 -19.72 23.69
N ARG A 16 -12.16 -19.14 24.67
CA ARG A 16 -13.58 -18.81 24.58
C ARG A 16 -13.84 -17.41 25.13
N PRO A 17 -13.43 -16.34 24.44
CA PRO A 17 -13.55 -14.98 24.95
C PRO A 17 -14.99 -14.48 24.98
N TYR A 18 -15.89 -15.07 24.21
CA TYR A 18 -17.30 -14.69 24.08
C TYR A 18 -18.16 -15.94 23.83
N PRO A 19 -19.42 -16.01 24.35
CA PRO A 19 -20.03 -15.08 25.29
C PRO A 19 -19.63 -15.34 26.75
N GLN A 20 -19.56 -14.28 27.57
CA GLN A 20 -19.47 -14.35 29.02
C GLN A 20 -20.72 -13.70 29.61
N LEU A 21 -21.25 -14.22 30.74
CA LEU A 21 -22.48 -13.70 31.32
C LEU A 21 -22.24 -12.35 32.02
N TRP A 22 -23.16 -11.42 31.82
CA TRP A 22 -23.17 -10.14 32.52
C TRP A 22 -23.20 -10.33 34.05
N GLY A 23 -22.38 -9.56 34.76
CA GLY A 23 -22.25 -9.64 36.21
C GLY A 23 -21.21 -10.66 36.70
N HIS A 24 -20.66 -11.51 35.85
CA HIS A 24 -19.50 -12.33 36.20
C HIS A 24 -18.26 -11.47 36.36
N LYS A 25 -17.54 -11.68 37.48
CA LYS A 25 -16.28 -10.95 37.73
C LYS A 25 -15.11 -11.50 36.93
N PHE A 26 -15.16 -12.79 36.63
CA PHE A 26 -14.06 -13.51 35.97
C PHE A 26 -14.55 -14.31 34.76
N CYS A 27 -13.72 -14.43 33.74
CA CYS A 27 -13.97 -15.24 32.57
C CYS A 27 -14.07 -16.72 32.94
N SER A 28 -15.13 -17.39 32.51
CA SER A 28 -15.37 -18.81 32.78
C SER A 28 -14.33 -19.74 32.12
N CYS A 29 -13.62 -19.27 31.10
CA CYS A 29 -12.63 -20.05 30.36
C CYS A 29 -11.20 -19.88 30.92
N CYS A 30 -10.75 -18.64 31.08
CA CYS A 30 -9.34 -18.35 31.41
C CYS A 30 -9.15 -17.67 32.78
N GLY A 31 -10.22 -17.40 33.54
CA GLY A 31 -10.15 -16.75 34.85
C GLY A 31 -9.79 -15.25 34.80
N ALA A 32 -9.69 -14.66 33.62
CA ALA A 32 -9.38 -13.25 33.47
C ALA A 32 -10.50 -12.35 34.01
N PRO A 33 -10.18 -11.21 34.68
CA PRO A 33 -11.23 -10.29 35.12
C PRO A 33 -11.97 -9.70 33.90
N LEU A 34 -13.31 -9.72 34.00
CA LEU A 34 -14.20 -9.18 32.96
C LEU A 34 -14.55 -7.70 33.20
N GLN A 35 -14.30 -7.19 34.41
CA GLN A 35 -14.42 -5.78 34.75
C GLN A 35 -13.01 -5.18 34.91
N LEU A 36 -12.73 -4.14 34.15
CA LEU A 36 -11.43 -3.48 34.11
C LEU A 36 -11.44 -2.25 35.01
N ILE A 37 -10.43 -2.15 35.90
CA ILE A 37 -10.28 -1.07 36.90
C ILE A 37 -11.59 -0.71 37.63
N ASP A 38 -12.40 -1.73 37.93
CA ASP A 38 -13.72 -1.62 38.59
C ASP A 38 -14.71 -0.64 37.92
N ARG A 39 -14.52 -0.41 36.62
CA ARG A 39 -15.28 0.60 35.87
C ARG A 39 -15.74 0.14 34.49
N TYR A 40 -14.87 -0.45 33.68
CA TYR A 40 -15.17 -0.73 32.28
C TYR A 40 -15.47 -2.21 32.06
N VAL A 41 -16.60 -2.50 31.39
CA VAL A 41 -17.02 -3.87 31.04
C VAL A 41 -17.02 -4.03 29.52
N PRO A 42 -16.14 -4.85 28.94
CA PRO A 42 -16.12 -5.08 27.49
C PRO A 42 -17.39 -5.82 27.03
N THR A 43 -18.11 -5.24 26.07
CA THR A 43 -19.40 -5.78 25.60
C THR A 43 -19.32 -6.41 24.21
N ALA A 44 -18.51 -5.83 23.31
CA ALA A 44 -18.36 -6.36 21.96
C ALA A 44 -16.96 -6.07 21.41
N ARG A 45 -16.46 -6.95 20.57
CA ARG A 45 -15.25 -6.69 19.80
C ARG A 45 -15.62 -5.93 18.53
N LEU A 46 -15.03 -4.76 18.30
CA LEU A 46 -15.24 -3.93 17.11
C LEU A 46 -14.31 -4.32 15.96
N GLY A 47 -13.08 -4.75 16.27
CA GLY A 47 -12.11 -5.10 15.26
C GLY A 47 -10.72 -5.36 15.82
N SER A 48 -9.77 -5.54 14.91
CA SER A 48 -8.34 -5.59 15.22
C SER A 48 -7.60 -4.69 14.24
N GLY A 49 -6.75 -3.81 14.74
CA GLY A 49 -5.82 -3.01 13.94
C GLY A 49 -4.39 -3.41 14.28
N GLY A 50 -3.51 -3.53 13.27
CA GLY A 50 -2.07 -3.81 13.38
C GLY A 50 -1.54 -4.49 14.63
N PHE A 51 -1.50 -3.76 15.74
CA PHE A 51 -0.90 -4.23 17.01
C PHE A 51 -1.91 -4.30 18.17
N ALA A 52 -3.17 -3.89 17.96
CA ALA A 52 -4.16 -3.75 19.01
C ALA A 52 -5.51 -4.36 18.65
N GLN A 53 -6.24 -4.80 19.68
CA GLN A 53 -7.64 -5.20 19.59
C GLN A 53 -8.54 -4.07 20.09
N ILE A 54 -9.69 -3.87 19.44
CA ILE A 54 -10.61 -2.78 19.71
C ILE A 54 -11.94 -3.34 20.16
N TYR A 55 -12.45 -2.83 21.28
CA TYR A 55 -13.70 -3.26 21.89
C TYR A 55 -14.63 -2.08 22.18
N THR A 56 -15.94 -2.33 22.14
CA THR A 56 -16.90 -1.50 22.87
C THR A 56 -16.87 -1.90 24.33
N VAL A 57 -16.82 -0.90 25.24
CA VAL A 57 -16.94 -1.13 26.67
C VAL A 57 -18.06 -0.26 27.26
N TRP A 58 -18.74 -0.79 28.26
CA TRP A 58 -19.67 -0.06 29.06
C TRP A 58 -18.93 0.61 30.24
N ASP A 59 -19.01 1.90 30.34
CA ASP A 59 -18.47 2.66 31.47
C ASP A 59 -19.54 2.75 32.58
N GLN A 60 -19.35 2.01 33.64
CA GLN A 60 -20.29 1.98 34.76
C GLN A 60 -20.39 3.30 35.53
N LYS A 61 -19.35 4.15 35.44
CA LYS A 61 -19.33 5.46 36.11
C LYS A 61 -20.15 6.51 35.36
N THR A 62 -20.03 6.56 34.05
CA THR A 62 -20.72 7.54 33.20
C THR A 62 -22.01 7.00 32.58
N GLN A 63 -22.27 5.69 32.68
CA GLN A 63 -23.39 5.01 32.06
C GLN A 63 -23.46 5.23 30.54
N THR A 64 -22.29 5.16 29.88
CA THR A 64 -22.13 5.37 28.45
C THR A 64 -21.24 4.32 27.83
N GLU A 65 -21.41 4.09 26.54
CA GLU A 65 -20.47 3.29 25.76
C GLU A 65 -19.18 4.06 25.49
N LYS A 66 -18.06 3.37 25.57
CA LYS A 66 -16.72 3.83 25.22
C LYS A 66 -16.05 2.86 24.27
N VAL A 67 -14.94 3.26 23.66
CA VAL A 67 -14.03 2.37 22.93
C VAL A 67 -12.81 2.06 23.79
N LEU A 68 -12.49 0.79 23.89
CA LEU A 68 -11.26 0.30 24.52
C LEU A 68 -10.33 -0.23 23.42
N LYS A 69 -9.13 0.29 23.36
CA LYS A 69 -8.02 -0.22 22.55
C LYS A 69 -7.08 -0.96 23.47
N VAL A 70 -6.76 -2.22 23.16
CA VAL A 70 -5.88 -3.11 23.95
C VAL A 70 -4.67 -3.48 23.11
N LEU A 71 -3.47 -3.10 23.53
CA LEU A 71 -2.25 -3.50 22.86
C LEU A 71 -1.95 -4.97 23.15
N VAL A 72 -1.92 -5.79 22.10
CA VAL A 72 -1.63 -7.23 22.19
C VAL A 72 -0.21 -7.58 21.75
N GLU A 73 0.45 -6.71 20.99
CA GLU A 73 1.84 -6.89 20.58
C GLU A 73 2.82 -6.56 21.70
N GLU A 74 3.79 -7.44 21.92
CA GLU A 74 4.75 -7.32 23.04
C GLU A 74 6.00 -6.51 22.70
N SER A 75 6.15 -6.05 21.44
CA SER A 75 7.37 -5.33 21.06
C SER A 75 7.53 -4.03 21.86
N PRO A 76 8.74 -3.70 22.33
CA PRO A 76 9.01 -2.44 23.05
C PRO A 76 8.58 -1.22 22.24
N LYS A 77 8.69 -1.29 20.91
CA LYS A 77 8.31 -0.20 20.00
C LYS A 77 6.80 0.00 19.93
N ALA A 78 6.02 -1.08 19.88
CA ALA A 78 4.56 -1.00 19.91
C ALA A 78 4.07 -0.39 21.24
N ARG A 79 4.67 -0.76 22.37
CA ARG A 79 4.36 -0.18 23.69
C ARG A 79 4.68 1.32 23.74
N GLU A 80 5.83 1.73 23.20
CA GLU A 80 6.21 3.15 23.11
C GLU A 80 5.19 3.95 22.29
N LEU A 81 4.83 3.47 21.08
CA LEU A 81 3.86 4.14 20.20
C LEU A 81 2.47 4.23 20.84
N PHE A 82 2.03 3.16 21.49
CA PHE A 82 0.73 3.14 22.18
C PHE A 82 0.69 4.12 23.36
N ALA A 83 1.77 4.20 24.13
CA ALA A 83 1.88 5.19 25.22
C ALA A 83 1.93 6.64 24.68
N GLN A 84 2.59 6.87 23.53
CA GLN A 84 2.59 8.18 22.86
C GLN A 84 1.18 8.55 22.37
N GLU A 85 0.44 7.62 21.75
CA GLU A 85 -0.95 7.82 21.36
C GLU A 85 -1.81 8.23 22.55
N ALA A 86 -1.72 7.50 23.66
CA ALA A 86 -2.45 7.82 24.89
C ALA A 86 -2.07 9.20 25.45
N ALA A 87 -0.78 9.56 25.48
CA ALA A 87 -0.29 10.83 25.95
C ALA A 87 -0.74 12.00 25.06
N VAL A 88 -0.83 11.81 23.75
CA VAL A 88 -1.34 12.81 22.78
C VAL A 88 -2.83 13.02 23.02
N LEU A 89 -3.62 11.96 22.99
CA LEU A 89 -5.08 12.03 23.12
C LEU A 89 -5.53 12.57 24.48
N SER A 90 -4.81 12.26 25.58
CA SER A 90 -5.15 12.75 26.91
C SER A 90 -5.07 14.28 27.04
N LYS A 91 -4.25 14.94 26.21
CA LYS A 91 -4.03 16.40 26.18
C LYS A 91 -4.97 17.12 25.19
N LEU A 92 -5.54 16.39 24.23
CA LEU A 92 -6.39 16.99 23.21
C LEU A 92 -7.82 17.21 23.73
N ARG A 93 -8.37 18.39 23.45
CA ARG A 93 -9.76 18.74 23.71
C ARG A 93 -10.29 19.49 22.49
N HIS A 94 -10.90 18.75 21.58
CA HIS A 94 -11.51 19.28 20.36
C HIS A 94 -12.70 18.42 19.98
N PRO A 95 -13.84 18.97 19.52
CA PRO A 95 -15.02 18.18 19.17
C PRO A 95 -14.77 17.18 18.03
N GLY A 96 -13.83 17.47 17.13
CA GLY A 96 -13.38 16.58 16.04
C GLY A 96 -12.30 15.57 16.44
N VAL A 97 -12.07 15.31 17.76
CA VAL A 97 -11.10 14.33 18.27
C VAL A 97 -11.76 13.54 19.41
N PRO A 98 -11.63 12.18 19.44
CA PRO A 98 -12.19 11.39 20.53
C PRO A 98 -11.64 11.81 21.90
N ARG A 99 -12.51 12.00 22.85
CA ARG A 99 -12.12 12.40 24.21
C ARG A 99 -11.57 11.20 24.99
N VAL A 100 -10.43 11.39 25.63
CA VAL A 100 -9.87 10.46 26.61
C VAL A 100 -10.02 11.04 28.00
N ASP A 101 -10.57 10.27 28.95
CA ASP A 101 -10.65 10.66 30.35
C ASP A 101 -9.26 10.61 31.01
N PRO A 102 -9.01 11.33 32.13
CA PRO A 102 -7.69 11.32 32.78
C PRO A 102 -7.22 9.93 33.22
N ASP A 103 -8.14 9.07 33.57
CA ASP A 103 -7.93 7.66 33.98
C ASP A 103 -8.14 6.66 32.82
N GLY A 104 -8.23 7.15 31.56
CA GLY A 104 -8.49 6.34 30.38
C GLY A 104 -7.32 5.48 29.92
N TYR A 105 -6.08 5.80 30.32
CA TYR A 105 -4.91 4.98 30.04
C TYR A 105 -4.47 4.23 31.28
N PHE A 106 -4.42 2.88 31.19
CA PHE A 106 -3.99 2.02 32.28
C PHE A 106 -3.32 0.75 31.75
N GLN A 107 -2.62 0.03 32.62
CA GLN A 107 -2.01 -1.24 32.30
C GLN A 107 -2.69 -2.37 33.09
N ARG A 108 -3.00 -3.44 32.41
CA ARG A 108 -3.53 -4.65 33.05
C ARG A 108 -2.46 -5.74 33.06
N ILE A 109 -2.20 -6.29 34.24
CA ILE A 109 -1.26 -7.38 34.40
C ILE A 109 -2.02 -8.68 34.37
N TRP A 110 -1.56 -9.61 33.55
CA TRP A 110 -2.07 -10.97 33.42
C TRP A 110 -1.00 -11.96 33.87
N VAL A 111 -1.39 -12.91 34.72
CA VAL A 111 -0.50 -13.98 35.17
C VAL A 111 -0.91 -15.25 34.42
N HIS A 112 0.00 -15.81 33.63
CA HIS A 112 -0.18 -17.05 32.89
C HIS A 112 0.76 -18.13 33.40
N ALA A 113 0.51 -19.38 32.99
CA ALA A 113 1.44 -20.49 33.27
C ALA A 113 2.86 -20.26 32.66
N LYS A 114 2.99 -19.40 31.63
CA LYS A 114 4.24 -19.05 30.96
C LYS A 114 4.91 -17.77 31.48
N GLY A 115 4.29 -17.08 32.46
CA GLY A 115 4.82 -15.81 32.99
C GLY A 115 3.75 -14.73 33.16
N GLN A 116 4.22 -13.50 33.33
CA GLN A 116 3.39 -12.32 33.54
C GLN A 116 3.38 -11.45 32.29
N GLN A 117 2.21 -11.18 31.72
CA GLN A 117 2.03 -10.29 30.58
C GLN A 117 1.36 -9.00 31.01
N THR A 118 1.84 -7.87 30.52
CA THR A 118 1.23 -6.55 30.73
C THR A 118 0.55 -6.09 29.45
N LEU A 119 -0.76 -5.85 29.54
CA LEU A 119 -1.57 -5.33 28.44
C LEU A 119 -1.89 -3.86 28.67
N PRO A 120 -1.28 -2.93 27.90
CA PRO A 120 -1.67 -1.52 27.89
C PRO A 120 -3.08 -1.36 27.32
N CYS A 121 -3.90 -0.58 27.98
CA CYS A 121 -5.29 -0.30 27.68
C CYS A 121 -5.52 1.19 27.55
N LEU A 122 -6.25 1.61 26.51
CA LEU A 122 -6.65 2.99 26.29
C LEU A 122 -8.16 3.07 26.06
N VAL A 123 -8.88 3.74 26.96
CA VAL A 123 -10.32 3.98 26.84
C VAL A 123 -10.57 5.40 26.36
N MET A 124 -11.40 5.52 25.33
CA MET A 124 -11.74 6.79 24.71
C MET A 124 -13.24 6.86 24.38
N GLU A 125 -13.70 8.04 24.05
CA GLU A 125 -15.06 8.27 23.57
C GLU A 125 -15.39 7.36 22.39
N LYS A 126 -16.59 6.76 22.42
CA LYS A 126 -17.14 6.04 21.26
C LYS A 126 -17.85 7.03 20.35
N ILE A 127 -17.34 7.18 19.14
CA ILE A 127 -18.00 8.00 18.12
C ILE A 127 -19.12 7.16 17.48
N HIS A 128 -20.35 7.62 17.61
CA HIS A 128 -21.51 7.02 16.96
C HIS A 128 -21.67 7.61 15.57
N GLY A 129 -21.50 6.78 14.53
CA GLY A 129 -21.57 7.23 13.14
C GLY A 129 -20.84 6.27 12.19
N GLN A 130 -20.67 6.70 10.96
CA GLN A 130 -19.99 5.94 9.91
C GLN A 130 -18.65 6.59 9.58
N THR A 131 -17.69 5.79 9.14
CA THR A 131 -16.46 6.30 8.54
C THR A 131 -16.75 6.87 7.15
N LEU A 132 -15.91 7.80 6.67
CA LEU A 132 -16.03 8.29 5.30
C LEU A 132 -15.82 7.17 4.27
N GLU A 133 -15.02 6.16 4.61
CA GLU A 133 -14.86 4.95 3.80
C GLU A 133 -16.19 4.19 3.67
N GLU A 134 -16.90 3.96 4.79
CA GLU A 134 -18.20 3.31 4.78
C GLU A 134 -19.26 4.09 4.02
N ILE A 135 -19.25 5.43 4.14
CA ILE A 135 -20.16 6.32 3.41
C ILE A 135 -19.85 6.26 1.91
N LEU A 136 -18.58 6.33 1.53
CA LEU A 136 -18.15 6.22 0.15
C LEU A 136 -18.67 4.91 -0.49
N TYR A 137 -18.34 3.77 0.10
CA TYR A 137 -18.66 2.48 -0.51
C TYR A 137 -20.15 2.12 -0.44
N LYS A 138 -20.87 2.52 0.62
CA LYS A 138 -22.30 2.17 0.78
C LYS A 138 -23.24 3.16 0.11
N GLN A 139 -22.91 4.46 0.10
CA GLN A 139 -23.84 5.52 -0.36
C GLN A 139 -23.38 6.18 -1.67
N TYR A 140 -22.06 6.32 -1.88
CA TYR A 140 -21.50 7.06 -3.01
C TYR A 140 -20.38 6.28 -3.73
N PRO A 141 -20.62 5.06 -4.24
CA PRO A 141 -19.57 4.23 -4.84
C PRO A 141 -18.92 4.84 -6.09
N GLN A 142 -19.55 5.86 -6.69
CA GLN A 142 -19.02 6.62 -7.84
C GLN A 142 -18.42 7.99 -7.43
N GLY A 143 -18.19 8.19 -6.14
CA GLY A 143 -17.68 9.42 -5.56
C GLY A 143 -18.77 10.31 -4.95
N CYS A 144 -18.42 10.95 -3.84
CA CYS A 144 -19.30 11.85 -3.08
C CYS A 144 -19.55 13.18 -3.82
N PRO A 145 -20.66 13.86 -3.55
CA PRO A 145 -20.91 15.22 -4.04
C PRO A 145 -19.78 16.18 -3.61
N PRO A 146 -19.29 17.04 -4.53
CA PRO A 146 -18.19 17.97 -4.25
C PRO A 146 -18.46 18.90 -3.06
N GLU A 147 -19.70 19.30 -2.84
CA GLU A 147 -20.11 20.17 -1.74
C GLU A 147 -19.94 19.48 -0.37
N LEU A 148 -20.24 18.18 -0.29
CA LEU A 148 -20.01 17.39 0.93
C LEU A 148 -18.51 17.25 1.20
N VAL A 149 -17.74 16.94 0.16
CA VAL A 149 -16.28 16.78 0.29
C VAL A 149 -15.62 18.10 0.70
N LEU A 150 -16.07 19.23 0.15
CA LEU A 150 -15.58 20.55 0.54
C LEU A 150 -15.90 20.88 2.01
N ASN A 151 -17.10 20.51 2.48
CA ASN A 151 -17.47 20.66 3.89
C ASN A 151 -16.56 19.81 4.81
N TRP A 152 -16.36 18.54 4.46
CA TRP A 152 -15.47 17.63 5.21
C TRP A 152 -14.02 18.08 5.18
N LEU A 153 -13.54 18.58 4.04
CA LEU A 153 -12.19 19.17 3.92
C LEU A 153 -12.03 20.36 4.87
N SER A 154 -13.03 21.24 4.93
CA SER A 154 -12.99 22.42 5.81
C SER A 154 -12.92 22.02 7.28
N GLN A 155 -13.75 21.06 7.71
CA GLN A 155 -13.72 20.52 9.07
C GLN A 155 -12.40 19.79 9.39
N ALA A 156 -11.88 19.00 8.44
CA ALA A 156 -10.59 18.32 8.61
C ALA A 156 -9.43 19.31 8.79
N VAL A 157 -9.41 20.40 8.00
CA VAL A 157 -8.39 21.45 8.13
C VAL A 157 -8.50 22.16 9.49
N GLU A 158 -9.70 22.35 10.07
CA GLU A 158 -9.89 22.87 11.40
C GLU A 158 -9.32 21.94 12.48
N ILE A 159 -9.58 20.64 12.38
CA ILE A 159 -9.00 19.61 13.25
C ILE A 159 -7.46 19.65 13.17
N LEU A 160 -6.91 19.65 11.96
CA LEU A 160 -5.46 19.71 11.75
C LEU A 160 -4.85 21.02 12.29
N HIS A 161 -5.55 22.14 12.17
CA HIS A 161 -5.12 23.39 12.78
C HIS A 161 -4.92 23.25 14.29
N HIS A 162 -5.88 22.64 14.97
CA HIS A 162 -5.80 22.37 16.40
C HIS A 162 -4.65 21.42 16.79
N LEU A 163 -4.37 20.40 15.97
CA LEU A 163 -3.26 19.46 16.17
C LEU A 163 -1.91 20.13 15.95
N HIS A 164 -1.74 20.81 14.81
CA HIS A 164 -0.47 21.43 14.43
C HIS A 164 -0.06 22.57 15.37
N GLN A 165 -1.02 23.34 15.91
CA GLN A 165 -0.74 24.33 16.97
C GLN A 165 -0.15 23.71 18.25
N ARG A 166 -0.38 22.40 18.47
CA ARG A 166 0.17 21.62 19.60
C ARG A 166 1.36 20.78 19.22
N ASN A 167 1.93 21.04 18.05
CA ASN A 167 3.05 20.31 17.49
C ASN A 167 2.76 18.81 17.33
N ILE A 168 1.55 18.44 16.94
CA ILE A 168 1.12 17.06 16.68
C ILE A 168 0.85 16.89 15.19
N ILE A 169 1.51 15.91 14.57
CA ILE A 169 1.27 15.46 13.20
C ILE A 169 0.57 14.12 13.29
N HIS A 170 -0.54 13.93 12.56
CA HIS A 170 -1.35 12.70 12.61
C HIS A 170 -0.73 11.53 11.86
N ARG A 171 -0.22 11.75 10.62
CA ARG A 171 0.52 10.81 9.77
C ARG A 171 -0.27 9.64 9.16
N ASP A 172 -1.54 9.48 9.50
CA ASP A 172 -2.38 8.39 8.99
C ASP A 172 -3.80 8.89 8.65
N ILE A 173 -3.88 9.96 7.86
CA ILE A 173 -5.18 10.49 7.38
C ILE A 173 -5.61 9.68 6.17
N LYS A 174 -6.82 9.10 6.25
CA LYS A 174 -7.47 8.30 5.22
C LYS A 174 -8.97 8.19 5.50
N PRO A 175 -9.82 7.78 4.54
CA PRO A 175 -11.27 7.73 4.73
C PRO A 175 -11.73 6.88 5.92
N SER A 176 -11.04 5.78 6.22
CA SER A 176 -11.36 4.90 7.36
C SER A 176 -11.05 5.52 8.72
N ASN A 177 -10.20 6.56 8.79
CA ASN A 177 -9.84 7.27 10.02
C ASN A 177 -10.63 8.58 10.21
N LEU A 178 -11.58 8.88 9.36
CA LEU A 178 -12.49 10.02 9.44
C LEU A 178 -13.92 9.52 9.62
N MET A 179 -14.57 9.87 10.72
CA MET A 179 -15.95 9.48 11.04
C MET A 179 -16.88 10.68 11.07
N LEU A 180 -18.11 10.51 10.60
CA LEU A 180 -19.17 11.49 10.80
C LEU A 180 -19.97 11.12 12.05
N ARG A 181 -19.91 11.98 13.07
CA ARG A 181 -20.72 11.86 14.29
C ARG A 181 -22.19 12.07 13.96
N THR A 182 -23.04 11.09 14.22
CA THR A 182 -24.48 11.21 14.09
C THR A 182 -25.03 12.10 15.21
N PRO A 183 -25.74 13.21 14.93
CA PRO A 183 -26.34 14.02 15.97
C PRO A 183 -27.44 13.23 16.70
N PRO A 184 -27.66 13.49 18.00
CA PRO A 184 -28.67 12.77 18.80
C PRO A 184 -30.12 13.13 18.44
N SER A 185 -30.38 14.11 17.59
CA SER A 185 -31.71 14.54 17.20
C SER A 185 -32.06 14.19 15.76
N GLN A 186 -33.26 13.65 15.56
CA GLN A 186 -33.87 13.22 14.29
C GLN A 186 -34.24 14.35 13.31
N ARG A 187 -33.70 15.56 13.43
CA ARG A 187 -33.93 16.64 12.48
C ARG A 187 -32.83 16.61 11.44
N GLY A 188 -33.23 16.33 10.20
CA GLY A 188 -32.42 16.12 9.01
C GLY A 188 -31.67 17.35 8.49
N GLU A 189 -30.89 17.99 9.32
CA GLU A 189 -29.91 18.99 8.92
C GLU A 189 -28.54 18.33 8.91
N TRP A 190 -27.87 18.40 7.78
CA TRP A 190 -26.60 17.77 7.41
C TRP A 190 -25.37 18.35 8.13
N GLU A 191 -25.50 18.81 9.37
CA GLU A 191 -24.37 19.23 10.22
C GLU A 191 -23.80 18.04 11.00
N SER A 192 -23.45 16.98 10.29
CA SER A 192 -22.70 15.90 10.91
C SER A 192 -21.26 16.35 11.14
N GLN A 193 -20.81 16.28 12.38
CA GLN A 193 -19.48 16.68 12.79
C GLN A 193 -18.45 15.63 12.40
N LEU A 194 -17.42 16.04 11.67
CA LEU A 194 -16.27 15.20 11.34
C LEU A 194 -15.40 14.97 12.58
N VAL A 195 -14.98 13.73 12.77
CA VAL A 195 -14.09 13.31 13.86
C VAL A 195 -12.94 12.51 13.26
N LEU A 196 -11.72 12.92 13.55
CA LEU A 196 -10.49 12.21 13.19
C LEU A 196 -10.17 11.21 14.30
N ILE A 197 -10.06 9.94 13.94
CA ILE A 197 -9.82 8.82 14.85
C ILE A 197 -8.47 8.14 14.56
N ASP A 198 -8.02 7.27 15.44
CA ASP A 198 -6.79 6.48 15.34
C ASP A 198 -5.49 7.29 15.26
N PHE A 199 -5.01 7.70 16.41
CA PHE A 199 -3.78 8.48 16.61
C PHE A 199 -2.51 7.61 16.74
N GLY A 200 -2.57 6.32 16.35
CA GLY A 200 -1.43 5.38 16.46
C GLY A 200 -0.20 5.78 15.65
N GLY A 201 -0.37 6.61 14.60
CA GLY A 201 0.72 7.22 13.83
C GLY A 201 1.18 8.58 14.33
N ALA A 202 0.45 9.21 15.25
CA ALA A 202 0.65 10.59 15.67
C ALA A 202 1.98 10.78 16.41
N LYS A 203 2.71 11.86 16.06
CA LYS A 203 3.99 12.19 16.67
C LYS A 203 4.04 13.66 17.04
N GLN A 204 4.58 13.94 18.23
CA GLN A 204 4.87 15.30 18.66
C GLN A 204 6.21 15.77 18.06
N PHE A 205 6.23 16.92 17.37
CA PHE A 205 7.45 17.52 16.81
C PHE A 205 7.94 18.66 17.70
N GLY A 206 9.25 18.98 17.65
CA GLY A 206 9.83 20.08 18.41
C GLY A 206 10.29 19.78 19.83
N ALA A 207 10.08 18.58 20.40
CA ALA A 207 10.79 18.16 21.60
C ALA A 207 12.20 17.73 21.19
N ALA A 208 13.22 18.47 21.67
CA ALA A 208 14.63 18.24 21.37
C ALA A 208 15.07 16.83 21.82
N ASN A 209 14.98 15.87 20.93
CA ASN A 209 15.74 14.62 21.02
C ASN A 209 17.01 14.77 20.17
N ILE A 210 17.97 15.51 20.71
CA ILE A 210 19.36 15.52 20.27
C ILE A 210 19.95 14.16 20.71
N GLY A 211 20.12 13.25 19.75
CA GLY A 211 20.92 12.06 19.98
C GLY A 211 20.14 10.76 20.06
N SER A 212 19.65 10.33 18.98
CA SER A 212 19.40 8.98 18.44
C SER A 212 18.18 9.03 17.55
N GLN A 213 18.39 8.97 16.25
CA GLN A 213 17.29 8.68 15.31
C GLN A 213 16.92 7.20 15.49
N PRO A 214 15.81 6.85 16.13
CA PRO A 214 15.27 5.52 15.95
C PRO A 214 14.74 5.50 14.50
N ARG A 215 15.23 4.58 13.69
CA ARG A 215 14.62 4.22 12.42
C ARG A 215 13.12 4.07 12.66
N SER A 216 12.32 5.04 12.18
CA SER A 216 10.88 5.02 12.35
C SER A 216 10.38 3.70 11.77
N THR A 217 9.71 2.90 12.58
CA THR A 217 8.86 1.81 12.09
C THR A 217 8.01 2.39 10.98
N LYS A 218 8.04 1.76 9.80
CA LYS A 218 7.33 2.21 8.61
C LYS A 218 5.82 2.06 8.81
N LEU A 219 5.23 2.95 9.61
CA LEU A 219 3.80 3.14 9.66
C LEU A 219 3.43 4.08 8.51
N PHE A 220 2.97 3.51 7.42
CA PHE A 220 2.45 4.28 6.29
C PHE A 220 1.25 3.58 5.67
N SER A 221 0.28 4.36 5.25
CA SER A 221 -0.88 3.89 4.49
C SER A 221 -0.59 4.04 3.01
N SER A 222 -0.63 2.92 2.27
CA SER A 222 -0.38 2.91 0.83
C SER A 222 -1.36 3.82 0.11
N GLY A 223 -0.83 4.68 -0.78
CA GLY A 223 -1.64 5.62 -1.54
C GLY A 223 -1.93 6.96 -0.84
N TYR A 224 -1.77 7.08 0.50
CA TYR A 224 -2.04 8.33 1.23
C TYR A 224 -0.78 8.98 1.79
N SER A 225 0.18 8.17 2.23
CA SER A 225 1.39 8.70 2.86
C SER A 225 2.32 9.38 1.87
N PRO A 226 2.86 10.57 2.20
CA PRO A 226 3.77 11.30 1.32
C PRO A 226 5.13 10.61 1.18
N PRO A 227 5.90 10.93 0.12
CA PRO A 227 7.18 10.29 -0.17
C PRO A 227 8.18 10.33 1.00
N GLU A 228 8.30 11.46 1.69
CA GLU A 228 9.20 11.61 2.83
C GLU A 228 8.84 10.68 3.99
N GLN A 229 7.56 10.42 4.23
CA GLN A 229 7.12 9.48 5.28
C GLN A 229 7.40 8.04 4.87
N VAL A 230 7.16 7.68 3.61
CA VAL A 230 7.42 6.33 3.07
C VAL A 230 8.91 6.00 3.08
N LEU A 231 9.76 6.99 2.79
CA LEU A 231 11.22 6.85 2.78
C LEU A 231 11.84 6.89 4.19
N GLY A 232 11.05 7.22 5.22
CA GLY A 232 11.53 7.33 6.61
C GLY A 232 12.33 8.62 6.87
N GLY A 233 12.10 9.66 6.07
CA GLY A 233 12.69 10.99 6.21
C GLY A 233 12.07 11.82 7.33
N HIS A 234 12.43 13.11 7.37
CA HIS A 234 11.83 14.07 8.30
C HIS A 234 10.41 14.40 7.84
N VAL A 235 9.44 14.18 8.73
CA VAL A 235 8.01 14.41 8.46
C VAL A 235 7.56 15.68 9.16
N GLU A 236 7.08 16.65 8.38
CA GLU A 236 6.56 17.94 8.79
C GLU A 236 5.01 17.96 8.77
N PRO A 237 4.34 18.98 9.33
CA PRO A 237 2.87 19.12 9.28
C PRO A 237 2.26 19.05 7.88
N SER A 238 3.00 19.45 6.85
CA SER A 238 2.60 19.35 5.44
C SER A 238 2.39 17.91 4.94
N ALA A 239 2.85 16.90 5.69
CA ALA A 239 2.55 15.50 5.42
C ALA A 239 1.06 15.17 5.60
N ASP A 240 0.42 15.78 6.60
CA ASP A 240 -1.02 15.62 6.84
C ASP A 240 -1.84 16.25 5.69
N PHE A 241 -1.35 17.35 5.08
CA PHE A 241 -2.02 17.96 3.92
C PHE A 241 -1.99 17.05 2.70
N TYR A 242 -0.85 16.41 2.44
CA TYR A 242 -0.73 15.43 1.37
C TYR A 242 -1.72 14.28 1.53
N ALA A 243 -1.76 13.68 2.73
CA ALA A 243 -2.66 12.59 3.02
C ALA A 243 -4.14 13.01 2.95
N LEU A 244 -4.45 14.23 3.43
CA LEU A 244 -5.81 14.79 3.36
C LEU A 244 -6.25 15.04 1.93
N ALA A 245 -5.40 15.61 1.07
CA ALA A 245 -5.74 15.83 -0.34
C ALA A 245 -6.06 14.51 -1.06
N ARG A 246 -5.23 13.49 -0.87
CA ARG A 246 -5.47 12.15 -1.44
C ARG A 246 -6.74 11.50 -0.92
N THR A 247 -7.04 11.71 0.37
CA THR A 247 -8.31 11.28 0.97
C THR A 247 -9.51 11.97 0.29
N MET A 248 -9.44 13.28 0.09
CA MET A 248 -10.53 14.02 -0.57
C MET A 248 -10.69 13.63 -2.05
N ILE A 249 -9.61 13.37 -2.75
CA ILE A 249 -9.64 12.89 -4.14
C ILE A 249 -10.31 11.52 -4.24
N GLU A 250 -10.03 10.60 -3.32
CA GLU A 250 -10.74 9.32 -3.27
C GLU A 250 -12.24 9.52 -3.02
N LEU A 251 -12.60 10.37 -2.07
CA LEU A 251 -14.00 10.69 -1.79
C LEU A 251 -14.71 11.34 -3.00
N LEU A 252 -14.02 12.18 -3.76
CA LEU A 252 -14.58 12.80 -4.98
C LEU A 252 -14.75 11.81 -6.13
N THR A 253 -13.80 10.89 -6.30
CA THR A 253 -13.73 10.02 -7.48
C THR A 253 -14.31 8.63 -7.27
N GLY A 254 -14.45 8.18 -6.03
CA GLY A 254 -14.81 6.80 -5.69
C GLY A 254 -13.69 5.79 -5.96
N LYS A 255 -12.47 6.24 -6.32
CA LYS A 255 -11.34 5.40 -6.68
C LYS A 255 -10.20 5.59 -5.70
N HIS A 256 -9.58 4.49 -5.31
CA HIS A 256 -8.41 4.54 -4.43
C HIS A 256 -7.26 5.32 -5.11
N PRO A 257 -6.50 6.18 -4.39
CA PRO A 257 -5.47 7.03 -5.00
C PRO A 257 -4.43 6.28 -5.83
N VAL A 258 -4.07 5.05 -5.44
CA VAL A 258 -3.14 4.20 -6.20
C VAL A 258 -3.67 3.86 -7.60
N ASP A 259 -4.99 3.74 -7.76
CA ASP A 259 -5.62 3.40 -9.05
C ASP A 259 -5.70 4.62 -9.99
N LEU A 260 -5.46 5.82 -9.46
CA LEU A 260 -5.42 7.08 -10.20
C LEU A 260 -3.98 7.52 -10.54
N GLU A 261 -2.96 6.87 -9.97
CA GLU A 261 -1.55 7.16 -10.25
C GLU A 261 -1.13 6.67 -11.64
N ASP A 262 -0.48 7.52 -12.41
CA ASP A 262 0.23 7.07 -13.62
C ASP A 262 1.37 6.13 -13.22
N PRO A 263 1.42 4.91 -13.76
CA PRO A 263 2.45 3.94 -13.41
C PRO A 263 3.88 4.36 -13.74
N LEU A 264 4.06 5.30 -14.68
CA LEU A 264 5.36 5.76 -15.16
C LEU A 264 5.85 6.99 -14.40
N THR A 265 4.99 8.00 -14.24
CA THR A 265 5.34 9.27 -13.61
C THR A 265 5.03 9.30 -12.12
N GLY A 266 4.10 8.47 -11.65
CA GLY A 266 3.57 8.53 -10.28
C GLY A 266 2.61 9.70 -10.06
N GLU A 267 2.33 10.50 -11.10
CA GLU A 267 1.37 11.61 -11.04
C GLU A 267 -0.06 11.10 -10.91
N LEU A 268 -0.86 11.82 -10.16
CA LEU A 268 -2.25 11.47 -9.91
C LEU A 268 -3.17 12.09 -10.97
N HIS A 269 -3.72 11.27 -11.87
CA HIS A 269 -4.67 11.71 -12.92
C HIS A 269 -6.12 11.59 -12.45
N TRP A 270 -6.60 12.56 -11.70
CA TRP A 270 -7.93 12.53 -11.08
C TRP A 270 -8.92 13.56 -11.64
N ARG A 271 -8.45 14.72 -12.16
CA ARG A 271 -9.30 15.84 -12.59
C ARG A 271 -10.32 15.46 -13.68
N SER A 272 -9.95 14.53 -14.56
CA SER A 272 -10.83 14.02 -15.62
C SER A 272 -11.95 13.10 -15.11
N GLN A 273 -11.84 12.60 -13.89
CA GLN A 273 -12.80 11.64 -13.31
C GLN A 273 -14.04 12.32 -12.71
N ARG A 274 -13.94 13.59 -12.31
CA ARG A 274 -15.01 14.32 -11.66
C ARG A 274 -14.94 15.81 -12.00
N ASN A 275 -16.09 16.40 -12.33
CA ASN A 275 -16.17 17.84 -12.48
C ASN A 275 -16.19 18.51 -11.09
N VAL A 276 -15.13 19.21 -10.77
CA VAL A 276 -14.90 19.88 -9.48
C VAL A 276 -14.55 21.34 -9.75
N ASP A 277 -14.87 22.24 -8.83
CA ASP A 277 -14.45 23.64 -8.94
C ASP A 277 -12.95 23.75 -9.17
N PRO A 278 -12.48 24.50 -10.18
CA PRO A 278 -11.05 24.60 -10.51
C PRO A 278 -10.17 25.06 -9.34
N GLN A 279 -10.66 25.98 -8.49
CA GLN A 279 -9.90 26.47 -7.32
C GLN A 279 -9.75 25.38 -6.26
N LEU A 280 -10.78 24.54 -6.08
CA LEU A 280 -10.67 23.38 -5.18
C LEU A 280 -9.70 22.34 -5.76
N ALA A 281 -9.76 22.09 -7.06
CA ALA A 281 -8.86 21.15 -7.73
C ALA A 281 -7.39 21.61 -7.62
N ASP A 282 -7.12 22.89 -7.86
CA ASP A 282 -5.79 23.49 -7.75
C ASP A 282 -5.27 23.42 -6.30
N LEU A 283 -6.13 23.63 -5.31
CA LEU A 283 -5.77 23.50 -3.90
C LEU A 283 -5.38 22.06 -3.53
N LEU A 284 -6.15 21.07 -3.99
CA LEU A 284 -5.85 19.66 -3.73
C LEU A 284 -4.54 19.23 -4.39
N ASP A 285 -4.27 19.67 -5.63
CA ASP A 285 -3.02 19.36 -6.33
C ASP A 285 -1.81 20.01 -5.64
N GLU A 286 -1.95 21.25 -5.13
CA GLU A 286 -0.88 21.90 -4.37
C GLU A 286 -0.61 21.19 -3.04
N MET A 287 -1.66 20.72 -2.34
CA MET A 287 -1.51 19.99 -1.09
C MET A 287 -0.77 18.66 -1.26
N MET A 288 -0.83 18.03 -2.45
CA MET A 288 -0.20 16.74 -2.71
C MET A 288 1.11 16.81 -3.52
N GLN A 289 1.74 17.99 -3.63
CA GLN A 289 3.05 18.13 -4.26
C GLN A 289 4.07 17.18 -3.62
N GLU A 290 4.94 16.56 -4.42
CA GLU A 290 5.95 15.63 -3.93
C GLU A 290 6.90 16.31 -2.93
N GLU A 291 7.36 17.51 -3.27
CA GLU A 291 8.22 18.29 -2.41
C GLU A 291 7.41 18.97 -1.29
N ALA A 292 7.71 18.65 -0.03
CA ALA A 292 6.98 19.16 1.14
C ALA A 292 6.94 20.70 1.20
N ARG A 293 7.99 21.37 0.71
CA ARG A 293 8.09 22.83 0.69
C ARG A 293 7.19 23.51 -0.36
N SER A 294 6.79 22.76 -1.38
CA SER A 294 5.87 23.23 -2.42
C SER A 294 4.40 23.12 -2.00
N ARG A 295 4.13 22.46 -0.88
CA ARG A 295 2.79 22.39 -0.27
C ARG A 295 2.48 23.66 0.53
N PRO A 296 1.19 23.94 0.82
CA PRO A 296 0.82 25.05 1.71
C PRO A 296 1.60 25.01 3.02
N ALA A 297 2.15 26.16 3.45
CA ALA A 297 3.06 26.21 4.59
C ALA A 297 2.39 25.90 5.94
N ASN A 298 1.08 26.17 6.07
CA ASN A 298 0.33 25.92 7.30
C ASN A 298 -1.18 25.88 7.05
N THR A 299 -1.92 25.41 8.06
CA THR A 299 -3.38 25.30 8.04
C THR A 299 -4.11 26.63 7.89
N ALA A 300 -3.54 27.75 8.33
CA ALA A 300 -4.16 29.07 8.18
C ALA A 300 -4.27 29.50 6.70
N ILE A 301 -3.30 29.13 5.88
CA ILE A 301 -3.35 29.34 4.42
C ILE A 301 -4.49 28.51 3.82
N LEU A 302 -4.60 27.23 4.20
CA LEU A 302 -5.68 26.37 3.76
C LEU A 302 -7.05 26.91 4.15
N GLN A 303 -7.25 27.31 5.40
CA GLN A 303 -8.51 27.88 5.88
C GLN A 303 -8.92 29.12 5.08
N ARG A 304 -7.98 30.02 4.80
CA ARG A 304 -8.23 31.24 4.00
C ARG A 304 -8.67 30.88 2.59
N ARG A 305 -7.98 29.96 1.92
CA ARG A 305 -8.32 29.55 0.56
C ARG A 305 -9.67 28.84 0.52
N LEU A 306 -9.96 27.95 1.46
CA LEU A 306 -11.26 27.28 1.55
C LEU A 306 -12.40 28.27 1.77
N THR A 307 -12.21 29.29 2.61
CA THR A 307 -13.20 30.36 2.81
C THR A 307 -13.48 31.11 1.50
N GLN A 308 -12.44 31.40 0.71
CA GLN A 308 -12.59 32.05 -0.60
C GLN A 308 -13.37 31.16 -1.59
N ILE A 309 -13.06 29.86 -1.64
CA ILE A 309 -13.76 28.88 -2.49
C ILE A 309 -15.26 28.82 -2.11
N VAL A 310 -15.56 28.68 -0.82
CA VAL A 310 -16.93 28.61 -0.32
C VAL A 310 -17.71 29.90 -0.63
N GLN A 311 -17.10 31.09 -0.50
CA GLN A 311 -17.72 32.37 -0.81
C GLN A 311 -17.93 32.60 -2.32
N ALA A 312 -17.11 32.01 -3.16
CA ALA A 312 -17.22 32.14 -4.62
C ALA A 312 -18.31 31.25 -5.25
N LEU A 313 -18.71 30.16 -4.58
CA LEU A 313 -19.73 29.23 -5.07
C LEU A 313 -21.11 29.87 -5.28
N PRO A 314 -21.69 30.70 -4.38
CA PRO A 314 -22.98 31.34 -4.61
C PRO A 314 -23.03 32.32 -5.80
N ASN A 315 -21.91 32.99 -6.09
CA ASN A 315 -21.80 33.97 -7.16
C ASN A 315 -21.69 33.36 -8.57
N ARG A 316 -21.38 32.08 -8.71
CA ARG A 316 -21.30 31.37 -10.01
C ARG A 316 -22.61 30.73 -10.41
N VAL A 317 -23.50 30.43 -9.48
CA VAL A 317 -24.85 29.92 -9.75
C VAL A 317 -25.80 31.05 -10.19
N GLY A 318 -25.43 32.31 -9.93
CA GLY A 318 -26.28 33.48 -10.14
C GLY A 318 -26.34 34.06 -11.58
N THR A 319 -25.63 33.51 -12.58
CA THR A 319 -25.60 34.09 -13.91
C THR A 319 -26.47 33.37 -14.97
N ASN A 320 -27.29 32.40 -14.57
CA ASN A 320 -28.26 31.76 -15.47
C ASN A 320 -29.65 31.54 -14.86
N THR A 321 -30.12 32.48 -14.02
CA THR A 321 -31.53 32.54 -13.68
C THR A 321 -32.22 33.57 -14.57
N GLY A 322 -32.59 33.13 -15.78
CA GLY A 322 -33.71 33.71 -16.46
C GLY A 322 -34.94 33.58 -15.55
N SER A 323 -35.51 34.72 -15.18
CA SER A 323 -36.72 34.88 -14.42
C SER A 323 -37.84 33.97 -14.94
N VAL A 324 -38.13 32.88 -14.23
CA VAL A 324 -39.38 32.15 -14.42
C VAL A 324 -40.41 32.76 -13.49
N THR A 325 -41.15 33.72 -14.03
CA THR A 325 -42.41 34.23 -13.45
C THR A 325 -43.40 33.07 -13.47
N VAL A 326 -43.80 32.58 -12.31
CA VAL A 326 -44.87 31.58 -12.16
C VAL A 326 -46.19 32.28 -12.47
N ALA A 327 -46.64 32.18 -13.69
CA ALA A 327 -48.04 32.49 -14.08
C ALA A 327 -48.88 31.22 -13.81
N ILE A 328 -49.73 31.28 -12.80
CA ILE A 328 -50.77 30.30 -12.55
C ILE A 328 -51.81 30.47 -13.67
N ALA A 329 -51.75 29.65 -14.70
CA ALA A 329 -52.83 29.54 -15.69
C ALA A 329 -53.48 28.16 -15.55
N ASN A 330 -54.68 28.16 -15.00
CA ASN A 330 -55.63 27.05 -15.08
C ASN A 330 -55.97 26.78 -16.53
N THR A 331 -55.51 25.71 -17.12
CA THR A 331 -56.10 25.14 -18.33
C THR A 331 -56.22 23.63 -18.18
N LYS A 332 -57.49 23.20 -18.10
CA LYS A 332 -57.90 21.81 -18.26
C LYS A 332 -57.49 21.34 -19.66
N SER A 333 -56.45 20.53 -19.76
CA SER A 333 -56.14 19.78 -20.97
C SER A 333 -56.32 18.28 -20.71
N SER A 334 -56.96 17.62 -21.63
CA SER A 334 -57.39 16.23 -21.61
C SER A 334 -56.20 15.24 -21.36
N PRO A 335 -56.40 14.15 -20.60
CA PRO A 335 -55.34 13.26 -20.15
C PRO A 335 -54.66 12.41 -21.25
N ILE A 336 -55.19 12.40 -22.47
CA ILE A 336 -54.68 11.54 -23.57
C ILE A 336 -53.48 12.15 -24.30
N LEU A 337 -53.41 13.49 -24.43
CA LEU A 337 -52.25 14.14 -25.08
C LEU A 337 -51.00 14.21 -24.20
N GLY A 338 -51.14 14.26 -22.88
CA GLY A 338 -50.02 14.22 -21.93
C GLY A 338 -49.30 12.87 -21.94
N PHE A 339 -50.05 11.78 -22.00
CA PHE A 339 -49.50 10.42 -22.02
C PHE A 339 -48.63 10.15 -23.26
N LEU A 340 -49.02 10.63 -24.42
CA LEU A 340 -48.27 10.45 -25.68
C LEU A 340 -46.98 11.30 -25.71
N SER A 341 -47.00 12.49 -25.11
CA SER A 341 -45.78 13.33 -25.02
C SER A 341 -44.75 12.77 -24.05
N ASP A 342 -45.19 12.21 -22.92
CA ASP A 342 -44.32 11.60 -21.92
C ASP A 342 -43.77 10.27 -22.40
N PHE A 343 -44.58 9.46 -23.11
CA PHE A 343 -44.11 8.20 -23.72
C PHE A 343 -43.07 8.46 -24.82
N ARG A 344 -43.24 9.50 -25.63
CA ARG A 344 -42.26 9.91 -26.65
C ARG A 344 -40.95 10.40 -26.02
N LYS A 345 -40.99 11.19 -24.93
CA LYS A 345 -39.82 11.61 -24.18
C LYS A 345 -39.11 10.43 -23.50
N GLN A 346 -39.88 9.48 -22.99
CA GLN A 346 -39.31 8.29 -22.34
C GLN A 346 -38.60 7.37 -23.35
N ILE A 347 -39.15 7.18 -24.54
CA ILE A 347 -38.49 6.45 -25.64
C ILE A 347 -37.24 7.20 -26.11
N GLN A 348 -37.31 8.51 -26.29
CA GLN A 348 -36.17 9.31 -26.74
C GLN A 348 -35.03 9.28 -25.70
N ASN A 349 -35.33 9.38 -24.41
CA ASN A 349 -34.36 9.27 -23.34
C ASN A 349 -33.77 7.84 -23.26
N SER A 350 -34.59 6.80 -23.48
CA SER A 350 -34.12 5.41 -23.50
C SER A 350 -33.18 5.15 -24.67
N VAL A 351 -33.46 5.69 -25.86
CA VAL A 351 -32.58 5.56 -27.03
C VAL A 351 -31.27 6.32 -26.84
N VAL A 352 -31.31 7.52 -26.25
CA VAL A 352 -30.10 8.31 -25.94
C VAL A 352 -29.25 7.60 -24.90
N ASN A 353 -29.84 7.07 -23.84
CA ASN A 353 -29.12 6.34 -22.80
C ASN A 353 -28.51 5.03 -23.35
N PHE A 354 -29.23 4.33 -24.25
CA PHE A 354 -28.70 3.14 -24.91
C PHE A 354 -27.54 3.47 -25.85
N ALA A 355 -27.64 4.54 -26.63
CA ALA A 355 -26.55 5.01 -27.48
C ALA A 355 -25.31 5.43 -26.65
N GLN A 356 -25.53 6.13 -25.53
CA GLN A 356 -24.45 6.50 -24.61
C GLN A 356 -23.78 5.25 -23.98
N SER A 357 -24.56 4.23 -23.61
CA SER A 357 -24.03 2.97 -23.09
C SER A 357 -23.18 2.24 -24.12
N ILE A 358 -23.58 2.21 -25.38
CA ILE A 358 -22.79 1.62 -26.48
C ILE A 358 -21.48 2.39 -26.66
N VAL A 359 -21.50 3.71 -26.65
CA VAL A 359 -20.28 4.53 -26.75
C VAL A 359 -19.35 4.27 -25.58
N GLN A 360 -19.87 4.17 -24.37
CA GLN A 360 -19.06 3.83 -23.18
C GLN A 360 -18.43 2.43 -23.28
N ILE A 361 -19.17 1.43 -23.77
CA ILE A 361 -18.64 0.08 -24.00
C ILE A 361 -17.51 0.10 -25.05
N ILE A 362 -17.72 0.84 -26.14
CA ILE A 362 -16.71 0.98 -27.20
C ILE A 362 -15.45 1.66 -26.63
N LEU A 363 -15.59 2.74 -25.89
CA LEU A 363 -14.46 3.44 -25.25
C LEU A 363 -13.76 2.57 -24.23
N PHE A 364 -14.50 1.78 -23.45
CA PHE A 364 -13.94 0.81 -22.51
C PHE A 364 -13.12 -0.27 -23.23
N VAL A 365 -13.65 -0.84 -24.32
CA VAL A 365 -12.95 -1.85 -25.12
C VAL A 365 -11.67 -1.27 -25.77
N PHE A 366 -11.78 -0.05 -26.33
CA PHE A 366 -10.59 0.64 -26.86
C PHE A 366 -9.55 0.93 -25.78
N GLY A 367 -9.97 1.36 -24.60
CA GLY A 367 -9.10 1.56 -23.45
C GLY A 367 -8.40 0.27 -23.01
N ALA A 368 -9.13 -0.84 -22.94
CA ALA A 368 -8.57 -2.15 -22.60
C ALA A 368 -7.54 -2.63 -23.65
N ILE A 369 -7.86 -2.47 -24.95
CA ILE A 369 -6.92 -2.82 -26.04
C ILE A 369 -5.65 -1.95 -25.95
N ALA A 370 -5.79 -0.65 -25.71
CA ALA A 370 -4.65 0.25 -25.59
C ALA A 370 -3.77 -0.10 -24.38
N GLN A 371 -4.38 -0.51 -23.25
CA GLN A 371 -3.63 -0.97 -22.07
C GLN A 371 -2.86 -2.26 -22.35
N VAL A 372 -3.48 -3.25 -23.00
CA VAL A 372 -2.81 -4.50 -23.40
C VAL A 372 -1.65 -4.22 -24.36
N PHE A 373 -1.87 -3.36 -25.35
CA PHE A 373 -0.82 -2.97 -26.29
C PHE A 373 0.36 -2.27 -25.59
N ARG A 374 0.08 -1.37 -24.66
CA ARG A 374 1.10 -0.70 -23.86
C ARG A 374 1.86 -1.69 -22.98
N ALA A 375 1.18 -2.63 -22.33
CA ALA A 375 1.82 -3.68 -21.53
C ALA A 375 2.74 -4.58 -22.39
N CYS A 376 2.34 -4.91 -23.61
CA CYS A 376 3.18 -5.65 -24.55
C CYS A 376 4.43 -4.86 -24.95
N LEU A 377 4.28 -3.58 -25.29
CA LEU A 377 5.41 -2.70 -25.64
C LEU A 377 6.40 -2.54 -24.48
N ASP A 378 5.89 -2.30 -23.27
CA ASP A 378 6.71 -2.16 -22.07
C ASP A 378 7.50 -3.45 -21.77
N THR A 379 6.83 -4.60 -21.91
CA THR A 379 7.47 -5.91 -21.74
C THR A 379 8.55 -6.14 -22.80
N ILE A 380 8.26 -5.88 -24.08
CA ILE A 380 9.23 -6.05 -25.18
C ILE A 380 10.43 -5.13 -24.97
N TRP A 381 10.20 -3.87 -24.61
CA TRP A 381 11.27 -2.90 -24.34
C TRP A 381 12.16 -3.35 -23.18
N THR A 382 11.55 -3.86 -22.11
CA THR A 382 12.29 -4.40 -20.97
C THR A 382 13.08 -5.65 -21.36
N MET A 383 12.52 -6.55 -22.17
CA MET A 383 13.22 -7.73 -22.69
C MET A 383 14.47 -7.34 -23.49
N ILE A 384 14.37 -6.36 -24.37
CA ILE A 384 15.49 -5.87 -25.17
C ILE A 384 16.60 -5.30 -24.29
N LEU A 385 16.26 -4.36 -23.40
CA LEU A 385 17.26 -3.70 -22.54
C LEU A 385 17.89 -4.68 -21.54
N THR A 386 17.12 -5.62 -21.02
CA THR A 386 17.62 -6.64 -20.12
C THR A 386 18.56 -7.62 -20.82
N SER A 387 18.25 -8.02 -22.05
CA SER A 387 19.14 -8.87 -22.87
C SER A 387 20.46 -8.18 -23.15
N ILE A 388 20.42 -6.90 -23.57
CA ILE A 388 21.61 -6.10 -23.81
C ILE A 388 22.41 -5.93 -22.52
N GLY A 389 21.75 -5.60 -21.41
CA GLY A 389 22.39 -5.43 -20.10
C GLY A 389 23.07 -6.73 -19.64
N ALA A 390 22.37 -7.86 -19.73
CA ALA A 390 22.90 -9.18 -19.37
C ALA A 390 24.12 -9.54 -20.25
N ALA A 391 24.05 -9.32 -21.54
CA ALA A 391 25.14 -9.53 -22.48
C ALA A 391 26.37 -8.67 -22.15
N ALA A 392 26.18 -7.39 -21.94
CA ALA A 392 27.24 -6.45 -21.56
C ALA A 392 27.85 -6.79 -20.20
N GLY A 393 27.02 -7.14 -19.22
CA GLY A 393 27.45 -7.58 -17.89
C GLY A 393 28.26 -8.88 -17.92
N THR A 394 27.82 -9.86 -18.73
CA THR A 394 28.52 -11.13 -18.94
C THR A 394 29.90 -10.89 -19.58
N PHE A 395 29.95 -10.03 -20.62
CA PHE A 395 31.20 -9.64 -21.25
C PHE A 395 32.14 -8.94 -20.27
N SER A 396 31.64 -8.01 -19.50
CA SER A 396 32.44 -7.29 -18.48
C SER A 396 32.95 -8.22 -17.40
N GLY A 397 32.10 -9.15 -16.92
CA GLY A 397 32.47 -10.20 -15.98
C GLY A 397 33.56 -11.14 -16.51
N TYR A 398 33.46 -11.51 -17.80
CA TYR A 398 34.51 -12.29 -18.47
C TYR A 398 35.85 -11.55 -18.55
N VAL A 399 35.83 -10.28 -18.96
CA VAL A 399 37.05 -9.45 -19.01
C VAL A 399 37.66 -9.34 -17.60
N LEU A 400 36.85 -9.09 -16.60
CA LEU A 400 37.31 -9.00 -15.21
C LEU A 400 37.93 -10.33 -14.74
N ALA A 401 37.26 -11.46 -14.99
CA ALA A 401 37.68 -12.79 -14.53
C ALA A 401 38.99 -13.27 -15.19
N TYR A 402 39.09 -13.08 -16.51
CA TYR A 402 40.14 -13.75 -17.30
C TYR A 402 41.20 -12.82 -17.90
N ARG A 403 40.96 -11.50 -17.95
CA ARG A 403 41.85 -10.52 -18.56
C ARG A 403 42.50 -9.55 -17.59
N THR A 404 42.10 -9.56 -16.30
CA THR A 404 42.73 -8.75 -15.24
C THR A 404 43.51 -9.63 -14.27
N GLU A 405 44.65 -9.14 -13.79
CA GLU A 405 45.45 -9.85 -12.76
C GLU A 405 44.64 -10.03 -11.47
N TRP A 406 43.94 -8.99 -11.03
CA TRP A 406 43.08 -9.04 -9.87
C TRP A 406 42.00 -10.14 -9.96
N GLY A 407 41.38 -10.28 -11.12
CA GLY A 407 40.34 -11.30 -11.34
C GLY A 407 40.92 -12.72 -11.29
N LYS A 408 42.13 -12.93 -11.81
CA LYS A 408 42.82 -14.22 -11.73
C LYS A 408 43.20 -14.58 -10.26
N GLU A 409 43.82 -13.63 -9.53
CA GLU A 409 44.15 -13.81 -8.12
C GLU A 409 42.93 -14.08 -7.26
N PHE A 410 41.85 -13.35 -7.47
CA PHE A 410 40.58 -13.57 -6.79
C PHE A 410 39.99 -14.93 -7.11
N GLY A 411 40.03 -15.35 -8.38
CA GLY A 411 39.55 -16.65 -8.83
C GLY A 411 40.33 -17.80 -8.19
N GLU A 412 41.67 -17.68 -8.11
CA GLU A 412 42.55 -18.69 -7.45
C GLU A 412 42.28 -18.76 -5.94
N LEU A 413 42.16 -17.62 -5.28
CA LEU A 413 41.83 -17.55 -3.84
C LEU A 413 40.47 -18.21 -3.58
N LEU A 414 39.46 -17.91 -4.39
CA LEU A 414 38.13 -18.48 -4.22
C LEU A 414 38.11 -19.98 -4.53
N SER A 415 38.83 -20.43 -5.56
CA SER A 415 39.01 -21.86 -5.89
C SER A 415 39.61 -22.63 -4.73
N SER A 416 40.64 -22.09 -4.08
CA SER A 416 41.30 -22.72 -2.93
C SER A 416 40.37 -22.82 -1.72
N GLN A 417 39.60 -21.79 -1.41
CA GLN A 417 38.65 -21.80 -0.29
C GLN A 417 37.46 -22.74 -0.54
N LEU A 418 36.92 -22.77 -1.77
CA LEU A 418 35.80 -23.63 -2.14
C LEU A 418 36.19 -25.12 -2.16
N SER A 419 37.41 -25.45 -2.58
CA SER A 419 37.90 -26.82 -2.55
C SER A 419 38.05 -27.35 -1.10
N LEU A 420 38.38 -26.47 -0.14
CA LEU A 420 38.41 -26.79 1.29
C LEU A 420 36.99 -27.04 1.85
N LEU A 421 35.99 -26.28 1.40
CA LEU A 421 34.61 -26.40 1.89
C LEU A 421 33.85 -27.59 1.29
N LEU A 422 34.11 -27.92 0.03
CA LEU A 422 33.33 -28.92 -0.75
C LEU A 422 34.01 -30.31 -0.79
N GLY A 423 35.20 -30.45 -0.22
CA GLY A 423 35.94 -31.71 -0.26
C GLY A 423 36.65 -31.96 -1.60
N ASN A 424 37.84 -32.57 -1.54
CA ASN A 424 38.87 -32.66 -2.61
C ASN A 424 38.49 -33.36 -3.94
N SER A 425 37.22 -33.49 -4.31
CA SER A 425 36.82 -34.28 -5.47
C SER A 425 36.56 -33.50 -6.77
N GLN A 426 36.58 -32.16 -6.75
CA GLN A 426 36.32 -31.39 -7.97
C GLN A 426 37.20 -30.13 -8.08
N SER A 427 37.83 -29.94 -9.26
CA SER A 427 38.48 -28.67 -9.62
C SER A 427 37.46 -27.62 -9.95
N ILE A 428 37.10 -26.76 -8.97
CA ILE A 428 36.16 -25.67 -9.16
C ILE A 428 36.91 -24.43 -9.62
N SER A 429 36.52 -23.84 -10.74
CA SER A 429 37.07 -22.55 -11.22
C SER A 429 36.38 -21.39 -10.56
N GLY A 430 36.97 -20.81 -9.50
CA GLY A 430 36.42 -19.66 -8.81
C GLY A 430 36.27 -18.39 -9.67
N SER A 431 36.99 -18.30 -10.79
CA SER A 431 36.91 -17.18 -11.72
C SER A 431 35.54 -17.02 -12.39
N GLU A 432 34.77 -18.12 -12.51
CA GLU A 432 33.44 -18.10 -13.12
C GLU A 432 32.41 -17.29 -12.32
N ILE A 433 32.57 -17.19 -10.99
CA ILE A 433 31.66 -16.39 -10.16
C ILE A 433 31.62 -14.92 -10.60
N LEU A 434 32.75 -14.40 -11.09
CA LEU A 434 32.81 -13.02 -11.60
C LEU A 434 32.01 -12.84 -12.89
N LEU A 435 31.96 -13.87 -13.73
CA LEU A 435 31.15 -13.87 -14.95
C LEU A 435 29.66 -13.89 -14.60
N PHE A 436 29.25 -14.77 -13.67
CA PHE A 436 27.85 -14.83 -13.20
C PHE A 436 27.43 -13.54 -12.48
N ALA A 437 28.29 -13.02 -11.60
CA ALA A 437 28.06 -11.74 -10.92
C ALA A 437 27.90 -10.57 -11.91
N GLY A 438 28.73 -10.54 -12.97
CA GLY A 438 28.63 -9.60 -14.07
C GLY A 438 27.31 -9.75 -14.84
N ALA A 439 26.91 -10.96 -15.16
CA ALA A 439 25.61 -11.22 -15.81
C ALA A 439 24.43 -10.75 -14.94
N GLY A 440 24.46 -11.02 -13.64
CA GLY A 440 23.45 -10.57 -12.68
C GLY A 440 23.39 -9.04 -12.54
N PHE A 441 24.53 -8.39 -12.48
CA PHE A 441 24.63 -6.93 -12.50
C PHE A 441 24.01 -6.35 -13.78
N GLY A 442 24.40 -6.87 -14.93
CA GLY A 442 23.90 -6.41 -16.24
C GLY A 442 22.41 -6.64 -16.41
N THR A 443 21.90 -7.79 -15.96
CA THR A 443 20.45 -8.07 -15.97
C THR A 443 19.69 -7.06 -15.10
N ALA A 444 20.16 -6.80 -13.87
CA ALA A 444 19.58 -5.81 -12.98
C ALA A 444 19.59 -4.41 -13.59
N TRP A 445 20.72 -4.03 -14.20
CA TRP A 445 20.88 -2.73 -14.87
C TRP A 445 19.92 -2.58 -16.05
N GLY A 446 19.77 -3.60 -16.87
CA GLY A 446 18.84 -3.61 -18.01
C GLY A 446 17.38 -3.41 -17.57
N ILE A 447 16.93 -4.16 -16.55
CA ILE A 447 15.57 -4.03 -16.01
C ILE A 447 15.33 -2.63 -15.41
N VAL A 448 16.28 -2.12 -14.62
CA VAL A 448 16.11 -0.82 -13.94
C VAL A 448 16.15 0.34 -14.94
N THR A 449 16.99 0.26 -15.98
CA THR A 449 17.05 1.30 -17.03
C THR A 449 15.81 1.31 -17.90
N ALA A 450 15.22 0.14 -18.17
CA ALA A 450 13.93 0.05 -18.86
C ALA A 450 12.82 0.78 -18.10
N GLY A 451 12.87 0.79 -16.77
CA GLY A 451 11.94 1.54 -15.92
C GLY A 451 10.51 1.00 -15.90
N GLY A 452 10.27 -0.20 -16.47
CA GLY A 452 8.96 -0.87 -16.51
C GLY A 452 8.49 -1.41 -15.16
N TYR A 453 7.25 -1.92 -15.11
CA TYR A 453 6.64 -2.66 -13.99
C TYR A 453 6.51 -1.86 -12.68
N GLY A 454 6.47 -0.52 -12.74
CA GLY A 454 6.27 0.33 -11.56
C GLY A 454 7.35 0.19 -10.49
N GLN A 455 8.56 -0.22 -10.87
CA GLN A 455 9.68 -0.38 -9.97
C GLN A 455 10.19 0.96 -9.44
N ARG A 456 10.70 0.96 -8.20
CA ARG A 456 11.29 2.15 -7.54
C ARG A 456 12.74 2.37 -7.92
N ARG A 457 13.16 2.21 -9.16
CA ARG A 457 14.51 2.44 -9.71
C ARG A 457 15.66 2.43 -8.66
N ARG A 458 15.67 1.43 -7.80
CA ARG A 458 16.70 1.26 -6.75
C ARG A 458 17.94 0.59 -7.35
N PHE A 459 18.64 1.33 -8.20
CA PHE A 459 19.77 0.82 -8.95
C PHE A 459 20.79 0.04 -8.10
N LEU A 460 21.25 0.63 -7.00
CA LEU A 460 22.23 -0.01 -6.12
C LEU A 460 21.72 -1.32 -5.51
N VAL A 461 20.49 -1.33 -4.99
CA VAL A 461 19.91 -2.53 -4.37
C VAL A 461 19.69 -3.62 -5.40
N ALA A 462 19.12 -3.28 -6.56
CA ALA A 462 18.88 -4.23 -7.65
C ALA A 462 20.21 -4.82 -8.16
N SER A 463 21.22 -3.99 -8.35
CA SER A 463 22.56 -4.41 -8.79
C SER A 463 23.22 -5.36 -7.79
N LEU A 464 23.21 -5.01 -6.50
CA LEU A 464 23.74 -5.89 -5.44
C LEU A 464 23.00 -7.21 -5.39
N MET A 465 21.66 -7.20 -5.42
CA MET A 465 20.87 -8.42 -5.40
C MET A 465 21.03 -9.25 -6.67
N GLY A 466 21.27 -8.62 -7.81
CA GLY A 466 21.61 -9.31 -9.06
C GLY A 466 22.97 -10.00 -8.97
N ILE A 467 24.01 -9.30 -8.49
CA ILE A 467 25.34 -9.85 -8.27
C ILE A 467 25.28 -11.04 -7.30
N PHE A 468 24.68 -10.84 -6.13
CA PHE A 468 24.54 -11.90 -5.13
C PHE A 468 23.67 -13.05 -5.62
N GLY A 469 22.55 -12.76 -6.29
CA GLY A 469 21.64 -13.78 -6.80
C GLY A 469 22.30 -14.74 -7.79
N TYR A 470 22.97 -14.18 -8.78
CA TYR A 470 23.65 -15.00 -9.79
C TYR A 470 24.91 -15.67 -9.23
N GLY A 471 25.68 -15.00 -8.36
CA GLY A 471 26.82 -15.61 -7.68
C GLY A 471 26.40 -16.75 -6.75
N PHE A 472 25.32 -16.58 -6.01
CA PHE A 472 24.75 -17.64 -5.15
C PHE A 472 24.15 -18.78 -5.97
N GLY A 473 23.49 -18.47 -7.09
CA GLY A 473 23.00 -19.45 -8.03
C GLY A 473 24.14 -20.31 -8.60
N TRP A 474 25.26 -19.68 -8.98
CA TRP A 474 26.47 -20.40 -9.40
C TRP A 474 26.99 -21.32 -8.27
N PHE A 475 27.03 -20.85 -7.04
CA PHE A 475 27.45 -21.66 -5.89
C PHE A 475 26.54 -22.89 -5.69
N ILE A 476 25.21 -22.72 -5.79
CA ILE A 476 24.25 -23.82 -5.75
C ILE A 476 24.52 -24.83 -6.88
N LEU A 477 24.80 -24.33 -8.08
CA LEU A 477 25.14 -25.21 -9.23
C LEU A 477 26.35 -26.09 -8.91
N GLN A 478 27.37 -25.57 -8.20
CA GLN A 478 28.54 -26.35 -7.80
C GLN A 478 28.25 -27.37 -6.68
N LEU A 479 27.25 -27.09 -5.83
CA LEU A 479 26.84 -27.97 -4.73
C LEU A 479 25.99 -29.16 -5.18
N ILE A 480 25.10 -28.99 -6.16
CA ILE A 480 24.13 -29.99 -6.60
C ILE A 480 24.73 -30.93 -7.68
N THR A 481 26.00 -31.23 -7.64
CA THR A 481 26.55 -32.24 -8.58
C THR A 481 26.39 -33.66 -8.04
N PRO A 482 25.85 -34.58 -8.87
CA PRO A 482 26.42 -35.10 -10.08
C PRO A 482 25.86 -34.45 -11.35
N LYS A 483 26.75 -34.21 -12.31
CA LYS A 483 26.55 -33.41 -13.54
C LYS A 483 25.57 -34.00 -14.56
N GLU A 484 24.89 -35.10 -14.23
CA GLU A 484 24.14 -35.89 -15.21
C GLU A 484 22.68 -35.46 -15.38
N ASP A 485 22.06 -34.84 -14.36
CA ASP A 485 20.59 -34.62 -14.35
C ASP A 485 20.12 -33.20 -14.65
N GLY A 486 21.03 -32.20 -14.75
CA GLY A 486 20.66 -30.79 -15.05
C GLY A 486 19.88 -30.06 -13.95
N GLU A 487 19.61 -30.68 -12.81
CA GLU A 487 18.87 -30.10 -11.69
C GLU A 487 19.56 -28.85 -11.14
N GLY A 488 20.89 -28.83 -11.14
CA GLY A 488 21.67 -27.67 -10.70
C GLY A 488 21.41 -26.40 -11.50
N LEU A 489 21.11 -26.51 -12.82
CA LEU A 489 20.77 -25.37 -13.67
C LEU A 489 19.42 -24.76 -13.27
N VAL A 490 18.43 -25.59 -12.99
CA VAL A 490 17.11 -25.14 -12.54
C VAL A 490 17.22 -24.44 -11.18
N ALA A 491 17.98 -25.03 -10.25
CA ALA A 491 18.22 -24.45 -8.93
C ALA A 491 18.98 -23.11 -9.01
N LEU A 492 19.98 -22.99 -9.89
CA LEU A 492 20.68 -21.75 -10.20
C LEU A 492 19.70 -20.66 -10.64
N ILE A 493 18.86 -20.96 -11.63
CA ILE A 493 17.90 -19.99 -12.18
C ILE A 493 16.89 -19.56 -11.11
N LEU A 494 16.36 -20.51 -10.34
CA LEU A 494 15.43 -20.19 -9.25
C LEU A 494 16.05 -19.26 -8.22
N ALA A 495 17.26 -19.54 -7.75
CA ALA A 495 17.95 -18.70 -6.77
C ALA A 495 18.31 -17.32 -7.33
N ALA A 496 18.93 -17.27 -8.51
CA ALA A 496 19.36 -16.04 -9.17
C ALA A 496 18.19 -15.09 -9.42
N VAL A 497 17.11 -15.60 -10.02
CA VAL A 497 15.96 -14.78 -10.42
C VAL A 497 15.13 -14.35 -9.21
N SER A 498 14.98 -15.21 -8.19
CA SER A 498 14.27 -14.84 -6.95
C SER A 498 14.95 -13.67 -6.26
N LEU A 499 16.25 -13.74 -6.04
CA LEU A 499 17.02 -12.68 -5.36
C LEU A 499 17.02 -11.38 -6.20
N LEU A 500 17.25 -11.49 -7.51
CA LEU A 500 17.17 -10.35 -8.42
C LEU A 500 15.82 -9.65 -8.32
N THR A 501 14.72 -10.40 -8.44
CA THR A 501 13.35 -9.84 -8.44
C THR A 501 13.01 -9.17 -7.12
N LEU A 502 13.42 -9.75 -5.99
CA LEU A 502 13.28 -9.12 -4.68
C LEU A 502 14.04 -7.79 -4.58
N GLY A 503 15.19 -7.68 -5.26
CA GLY A 503 16.01 -6.47 -5.31
C GLY A 503 15.43 -5.32 -6.12
N LEU A 504 14.51 -5.59 -7.07
CA LEU A 504 13.95 -4.57 -7.97
C LEU A 504 13.06 -3.53 -7.26
N GLY A 505 12.59 -3.83 -6.04
CA GLY A 505 11.78 -2.88 -5.26
C GLY A 505 10.41 -2.61 -5.88
N LEU A 506 9.76 -3.63 -6.43
CA LEU A 506 8.40 -3.58 -6.97
C LEU A 506 7.42 -3.08 -5.88
N ARG A 507 6.42 -2.29 -6.27
CA ARG A 507 5.56 -1.55 -5.32
C ARG A 507 4.61 -2.43 -4.49
N SER A 508 4.27 -3.64 -4.95
CA SER A 508 3.34 -4.54 -4.27
C SER A 508 3.67 -6.00 -4.55
N HIS A 509 3.24 -6.91 -3.66
CA HIS A 509 3.32 -8.37 -3.86
C HIS A 509 4.73 -8.89 -4.24
N HIS A 510 5.79 -8.39 -3.59
CA HIS A 510 7.19 -8.73 -3.91
C HIS A 510 7.44 -10.25 -4.01
N LEU A 511 6.86 -11.03 -3.08
CA LEU A 511 7.00 -12.49 -3.09
C LEU A 511 6.32 -13.13 -4.30
N VAL A 512 5.12 -12.65 -4.70
CA VAL A 512 4.42 -13.16 -5.89
C VAL A 512 5.24 -12.90 -7.13
N HIS A 513 5.77 -11.68 -7.30
CA HIS A 513 6.66 -11.37 -8.41
C HIS A 513 7.91 -12.25 -8.42
N ALA A 514 8.55 -12.47 -7.27
CA ALA A 514 9.74 -13.31 -7.18
C ALA A 514 9.42 -14.77 -7.54
N VAL A 515 8.36 -15.34 -6.98
CA VAL A 515 7.94 -16.72 -7.24
C VAL A 515 7.55 -16.91 -8.70
N VAL A 516 6.65 -16.08 -9.24
CA VAL A 516 6.17 -16.21 -10.62
C VAL A 516 7.32 -16.05 -11.63
N THR A 517 8.20 -15.06 -11.41
CA THR A 517 9.32 -14.82 -12.32
C THR A 517 10.36 -15.92 -12.23
N ALA A 518 10.70 -16.40 -11.04
CA ALA A 518 11.69 -17.46 -10.87
C ALA A 518 11.20 -18.80 -11.44
N PHE A 519 10.01 -19.24 -11.06
CA PHE A 519 9.44 -20.49 -11.57
C PHE A 519 9.17 -20.41 -13.07
N GLY A 520 8.60 -19.29 -13.54
CA GLY A 520 8.36 -19.09 -14.95
C GLY A 520 9.65 -19.10 -15.79
N THR A 521 10.73 -18.50 -15.25
CA THR A 521 12.04 -18.54 -15.94
C THR A 521 12.66 -19.94 -15.92
N ALA A 522 12.51 -20.68 -14.82
CA ALA A 522 13.06 -22.04 -14.71
C ALA A 522 12.31 -23.07 -15.56
N LEU A 523 11.01 -22.87 -15.78
CA LEU A 523 10.12 -23.82 -16.47
C LEU A 523 10.60 -24.20 -17.90
N PRO A 524 10.97 -23.27 -18.80
CA PRO A 524 11.50 -23.60 -20.12
C PRO A 524 12.75 -24.49 -20.06
N PHE A 525 13.65 -24.24 -19.11
CA PHE A 525 14.87 -25.02 -18.96
C PHE A 525 14.58 -26.42 -18.41
N ALA A 526 13.70 -26.52 -17.42
CA ALA A 526 13.24 -27.80 -16.90
C ALA A 526 12.52 -28.62 -17.99
N PHE A 527 11.73 -27.99 -18.85
CA PHE A 527 11.07 -28.64 -19.97
C PHE A 527 12.06 -29.12 -21.02
N LEU A 528 13.08 -28.34 -21.37
CA LEU A 528 14.12 -28.74 -22.30
C LEU A 528 14.90 -29.97 -21.80
N LEU A 529 15.22 -30.02 -20.51
CA LEU A 529 15.85 -31.18 -19.87
C LEU A 529 14.93 -32.41 -19.91
N TYR A 530 13.63 -32.23 -19.64
CA TYR A 530 12.64 -33.31 -19.70
C TYR A 530 12.46 -33.91 -21.10
N VAL A 531 12.54 -33.08 -22.14
CA VAL A 531 12.43 -33.52 -23.56
C VAL A 531 13.71 -34.23 -24.05
N GLY A 532 14.76 -34.28 -23.21
CA GLY A 532 15.98 -35.03 -23.47
C GLY A 532 17.10 -34.20 -24.09
N LEU A 533 17.11 -32.87 -23.88
CA LEU A 533 18.29 -32.07 -24.18
C LEU A 533 19.41 -32.54 -23.26
N PRO A 534 20.56 -33.02 -23.79
CA PRO A 534 21.58 -33.60 -22.95
C PRO A 534 22.14 -32.52 -21.97
N PRO A 535 22.15 -32.77 -20.66
CA PRO A 535 22.69 -31.84 -19.67
C PRO A 535 24.15 -31.50 -19.91
N THR A 536 24.87 -32.33 -20.63
CA THR A 536 26.29 -32.15 -21.03
C THR A 536 26.51 -30.88 -21.84
N ILE A 537 25.52 -30.42 -22.64
CA ILE A 537 25.58 -29.12 -23.34
C ILE A 537 25.77 -27.98 -22.35
N PHE A 538 25.13 -28.08 -21.19
CA PHE A 538 25.24 -27.06 -20.14
C PHE A 538 26.51 -27.25 -19.31
N ASN A 539 27.05 -28.46 -19.17
CA ASN A 539 28.29 -28.72 -18.46
C ASN A 539 29.52 -28.17 -19.21
N ASP A 540 29.56 -28.38 -20.53
CA ASP A 540 30.60 -27.79 -21.40
C ASP A 540 30.44 -26.27 -21.51
N PHE A 541 29.20 -25.78 -21.39
CA PHE A 541 28.86 -24.38 -21.41
C PHE A 541 29.43 -23.61 -20.20
N PHE A 542 29.52 -24.24 -19.02
CA PHE A 542 30.06 -23.66 -17.79
C PHE A 542 31.52 -24.04 -17.54
N SER A 543 32.18 -24.79 -18.47
CA SER A 543 33.59 -25.11 -18.34
C SER A 543 34.49 -23.88 -18.58
N ALA A 544 35.64 -23.87 -17.90
CA ALA A 544 36.58 -22.74 -17.90
C ALA A 544 37.44 -22.71 -19.18
N THR A 545 36.82 -22.55 -20.32
CA THR A 545 37.56 -22.48 -21.57
C THR A 545 37.68 -21.02 -22.07
N HIS A 546 38.84 -20.68 -22.62
CA HIS A 546 39.26 -19.31 -22.93
C HIS A 546 39.00 -18.91 -24.39
N HIS A 547 38.21 -19.67 -25.15
CA HIS A 547 37.98 -19.44 -26.56
C HIS A 547 36.79 -18.50 -26.85
N TRP A 548 36.95 -17.58 -27.81
CA TRP A 548 35.92 -16.62 -28.23
C TRP A 548 34.55 -17.22 -28.58
N PRO A 549 34.46 -18.36 -29.27
CA PRO A 549 33.15 -18.97 -29.56
C PRO A 549 32.35 -19.31 -28.31
N GLU A 550 33.01 -19.76 -27.27
CA GLU A 550 32.36 -20.13 -26.00
C GLU A 550 31.86 -18.92 -25.22
N LEU A 551 32.60 -17.80 -25.28
CA LEU A 551 32.10 -16.53 -24.70
C LEU A 551 30.82 -16.08 -25.39
N LEU A 552 30.71 -16.20 -26.71
CA LEU A 552 29.48 -15.83 -27.44
C LEU A 552 28.29 -16.66 -26.98
N TRP A 553 28.48 -17.96 -26.73
CA TRP A 553 27.44 -18.83 -26.19
C TRP A 553 27.02 -18.40 -24.77
N LYS A 554 27.97 -18.07 -23.89
CA LYS A 554 27.69 -17.57 -22.51
C LYS A 554 26.92 -16.25 -22.57
N ILE A 555 27.32 -15.32 -23.42
CA ILE A 555 26.61 -14.06 -23.65
C ILE A 555 25.19 -14.30 -24.15
N GLY A 556 25.04 -15.19 -25.15
CA GLY A 556 23.73 -15.58 -25.70
C GLY A 556 22.80 -16.18 -24.65
N PHE A 557 23.33 -17.08 -23.81
CA PHE A 557 22.58 -17.72 -22.73
C PHE A 557 22.06 -16.69 -21.71
N PHE A 558 22.95 -15.87 -21.14
CA PHE A 558 22.52 -14.89 -20.14
C PHE A 558 21.63 -13.80 -20.75
N GLY A 559 21.84 -13.44 -22.02
CA GLY A 559 20.93 -12.59 -22.77
C GLY A 559 19.53 -13.20 -22.89
N PHE A 560 19.46 -14.51 -23.22
CA PHE A 560 18.21 -15.25 -23.29
C PHE A 560 17.52 -15.37 -21.91
N VAL A 561 18.28 -15.69 -20.85
CA VAL A 561 17.75 -15.68 -19.48
C VAL A 561 17.15 -14.31 -19.14
N GLY A 562 17.83 -13.22 -19.49
CA GLY A 562 17.32 -11.86 -19.30
C GLY A 562 16.00 -11.58 -20.00
N VAL A 563 15.85 -12.10 -21.25
CA VAL A 563 14.57 -12.01 -21.99
C VAL A 563 13.46 -12.75 -21.25
N VAL A 564 13.71 -14.00 -20.84
CA VAL A 564 12.70 -14.84 -20.15
C VAL A 564 12.33 -14.26 -18.78
N VAL A 565 13.29 -13.75 -18.02
CA VAL A 565 13.05 -13.04 -16.75
C VAL A 565 12.13 -11.84 -16.96
N SER A 566 12.41 -11.00 -17.95
CA SER A 566 11.60 -9.81 -18.23
C SER A 566 10.21 -10.17 -18.71
N PHE A 567 10.07 -11.23 -19.52
CA PHE A 567 8.77 -11.74 -19.95
C PHE A 567 7.90 -12.17 -18.75
N TRP A 568 8.44 -13.03 -17.88
CA TRP A 568 7.68 -13.51 -16.71
C TRP A 568 7.45 -12.43 -15.65
N LEU A 569 8.33 -11.46 -15.56
CA LEU A 569 8.09 -10.28 -14.74
C LEU A 569 6.91 -9.46 -15.28
N GLY A 570 6.80 -9.32 -16.60
CA GLY A 570 5.64 -8.72 -17.28
C GLY A 570 4.36 -9.50 -17.03
N VAL A 571 4.38 -10.82 -17.20
CA VAL A 571 3.24 -11.70 -16.89
C VAL A 571 2.82 -11.56 -15.42
N SER A 572 3.77 -11.56 -14.50
CA SER A 572 3.49 -11.37 -13.08
C SER A 572 2.84 -10.02 -12.80
N HIS A 573 3.36 -8.93 -13.41
CA HIS A 573 2.89 -7.57 -13.17
C HIS A 573 1.53 -7.26 -13.83
N TYR A 574 1.34 -7.66 -15.09
CA TYR A 574 0.16 -7.28 -15.86
C TYR A 574 -0.98 -8.32 -15.82
N LEU A 575 -0.71 -9.58 -15.46
CA LEU A 575 -1.72 -10.65 -15.44
C LEU A 575 -1.93 -11.24 -14.05
N VAL A 576 -0.85 -11.74 -13.40
CA VAL A 576 -0.99 -12.52 -12.16
C VAL A 576 -1.42 -11.64 -11.00
N VAL A 577 -0.72 -10.53 -10.75
CA VAL A 577 -1.03 -9.63 -9.62
C VAL A 577 -2.40 -8.96 -9.76
N PRO A 578 -2.82 -8.43 -10.93
CA PRO A 578 -4.18 -7.96 -11.12
C PRO A 578 -5.23 -9.05 -10.96
N GLY A 579 -4.97 -10.28 -11.48
CA GLY A 579 -5.87 -11.43 -11.31
C GLY A 579 -6.06 -11.82 -9.84
N LEU A 580 -5.00 -11.85 -9.05
CA LEU A 580 -5.07 -12.10 -7.61
C LEU A 580 -5.87 -11.02 -6.86
N ARG A 581 -5.74 -9.76 -7.26
CA ARG A 581 -6.54 -8.66 -6.70
C ARG A 581 -8.03 -8.82 -7.00
N LEU A 582 -8.40 -9.26 -8.22
CA LEU A 582 -9.79 -9.57 -8.57
C LEU A 582 -10.36 -10.73 -7.72
N LEU A 583 -9.52 -11.69 -7.32
CA LEU A 583 -9.88 -12.78 -6.42
C LEU A 583 -9.90 -12.38 -4.92
N GLY A 584 -9.71 -11.10 -4.61
CA GLY A 584 -9.79 -10.57 -3.25
C GLY A 584 -8.49 -10.65 -2.44
N TRP A 585 -7.37 -11.03 -3.06
CA TRP A 585 -6.07 -11.06 -2.40
C TRP A 585 -5.49 -9.64 -2.32
N ARG A 586 -5.75 -8.97 -1.21
CA ARG A 586 -5.28 -7.60 -0.92
C ARG A 586 -4.15 -7.64 0.10
N TYR A 587 -2.90 -7.82 -0.34
CA TYR A 587 -1.70 -7.64 0.49
C TYR A 587 -0.61 -6.89 -0.27
#